data_9425b08485b8412321a557f9da95e57a
#
_entry.id   9425b08485b8412321a557f9da95e57a
#
_cell.length_a   1.000
_cell.length_b   1.000
_cell.length_c   1.000
_cell.angle_alpha   90.00
_cell.angle_beta   90.00
_cell.angle_gamma   90.00
#
_symmetry.space_group_name_H-M   'P 1'
#
loop_
_entity.id
_entity.type
_entity.pdbx_description
1 polymer ?
#
loop_
_entity_poly.entity_id
_entity_poly.type
_entity_poly.pdbx_seq_one_letter_code
_entity_poly.pdbx_strand_id
1 'polypeptide(L)' 'MKNLFQYAVILHENDKDGNYVNSKIIIEPTTILAKSENDLVFKITREIPEEHATNPDNVQIIIRNF' A
#
# COMPACT_ATOMS: atom_id res chain seq x y z
N MET A 1 22.04 -6.96 3.00
CA MET A 1 21.99 -5.68 3.73
C MET A 1 20.56 -5.13 3.65
N LYS A 2 20.04 -4.64 4.78
CA LYS A 2 18.70 -4.05 4.81
C LYS A 2 18.76 -2.56 4.48
N ASN A 3 17.77 -2.09 3.75
CA ASN A 3 17.61 -0.68 3.39
C ASN A 3 16.43 -0.09 4.14
N LEU A 4 16.49 1.20 4.35
CA LEU A 4 15.41 1.94 5.00
C LEU A 4 14.42 2.43 3.95
N PHE A 5 13.14 2.11 4.15
CA PHE A 5 12.07 2.54 3.27
C PHE A 5 10.98 3.22 4.08
N GLN A 6 10.24 4.10 3.42
CA GLN A 6 8.98 4.62 3.92
C GLN A 6 7.88 4.16 2.99
N TYR A 7 6.77 3.71 3.55
CA TYR A 7 5.62 3.27 2.74
C TYR A 7 4.30 3.77 3.33
N ALA A 8 3.31 3.83 2.46
CA ALA A 8 1.93 4.12 2.84
C ALA A 8 1.00 3.32 1.94
N VAL A 9 -0.18 3.00 2.42
CA VAL A 9 -1.18 2.26 1.64
C VAL A 9 -2.47 3.07 1.60
N ILE A 10 -2.97 3.30 0.39
CA ILE A 10 -4.18 4.09 0.15
C ILE A 10 -5.19 3.22 -0.57
N LEU A 11 -6.44 3.25 -0.11
CA LEU A 11 -7.56 2.62 -0.78
C LEU A 11 -8.32 3.68 -1.55
N HIS A 12 -8.54 3.43 -2.85
CA HIS A 12 -9.35 4.28 -3.70
C HIS A 12 -10.75 3.70 -3.85
N GLU A 13 -11.77 4.53 -3.71
CA GLU A 13 -13.16 4.13 -3.93
C GLU A 13 -13.61 4.61 -5.28
N ASN A 14 -14.31 3.74 -6.03
CA ASN A 14 -14.79 4.02 -7.37
C ASN A 14 -16.31 4.24 -7.36
N ASP A 15 -16.78 5.09 -8.29
CA ASP A 15 -18.21 5.21 -8.56
C ASP A 15 -18.67 4.13 -9.56
N LYS A 16 -19.91 4.24 -10.03
CA LYS A 16 -20.49 3.28 -10.98
C LYS A 16 -19.78 3.27 -12.33
N ASP A 17 -19.15 4.38 -12.70
CA ASP A 17 -18.46 4.55 -13.97
C ASP A 17 -16.99 4.20 -13.89
N GLY A 18 -16.51 3.77 -12.73
CA GLY A 18 -15.12 3.39 -12.51
C GLY A 18 -14.20 4.56 -12.19
N ASN A 19 -14.74 5.75 -11.97
CA ASN A 19 -13.94 6.92 -11.61
C ASN A 19 -13.67 6.92 -10.09
N TYR A 20 -12.50 7.37 -9.70
CA TYR A 20 -12.17 7.53 -8.29
C TYR A 20 -12.96 8.70 -7.70
N VAL A 21 -13.75 8.42 -6.67
CA VAL A 21 -14.57 9.44 -5.99
C VAL A 21 -14.05 9.76 -4.61
N ASN A 22 -13.26 8.88 -4.02
CA ASN A 22 -12.74 9.07 -2.67
C ASN A 22 -11.46 8.26 -2.47
N SER A 23 -10.66 8.66 -1.50
CA SER A 23 -9.44 7.94 -1.13
C SER A 23 -9.35 7.87 0.38
N LYS A 24 -8.88 6.73 0.91
CA LYS A 24 -8.77 6.49 2.33
C LYS A 24 -7.40 5.90 2.63
N ILE A 25 -6.72 6.44 3.63
CA ILE A 25 -5.44 5.90 4.07
C ILE A 25 -5.70 4.68 4.95
N ILE A 26 -5.25 3.51 4.48
CA ILE A 26 -5.34 2.26 5.24
C ILE A 26 -4.16 2.14 6.19
N ILE A 27 -2.96 2.43 5.70
CA ILE A 27 -1.73 2.43 6.49
C ILE A 27 -1.06 3.78 6.33
N GLU A 28 -0.92 4.50 7.44
CA GLU A 28 -0.23 5.79 7.45
C GLU A 28 1.25 5.62 7.11
N PRO A 29 1.91 6.68 6.61
CA PRO A 29 3.33 6.62 6.28
C PRO A 29 4.15 6.03 7.43
N THR A 30 4.84 4.95 7.14
CA THR A 30 5.58 4.15 8.13
C THR A 30 6.97 3.85 7.60
N THR A 31 7.97 3.96 8.45
CA THR A 31 9.35 3.63 8.11
C THR A 31 9.64 2.19 8.49
N ILE A 32 10.29 1.44 7.60
CA ILE A 32 10.59 0.02 7.80
C ILE A 32 11.93 -0.34 7.17
N LEU A 33 12.60 -1.33 7.75
CA LEU A 33 13.80 -1.93 7.17
C LEU A 33 13.41 -3.16 6.35
N ALA A 34 13.90 -3.26 5.13
CA ALA A 34 13.67 -4.40 4.26
C ALA A 34 14.90 -4.66 3.39
N LYS A 35 15.05 -5.88 2.90
CA LYS A 35 16.19 -6.28 2.06
C LYS A 35 16.11 -5.64 0.67
N SER A 36 14.90 -5.47 0.14
CA SER A 36 14.64 -4.94 -1.18
C SER A 36 13.20 -4.43 -1.26
N GLU A 37 12.85 -3.76 -2.36
CA GLU A 37 11.48 -3.35 -2.60
C GLU A 37 10.54 -4.54 -2.69
N ASN A 38 10.97 -5.64 -3.31
CA ASN A 38 10.15 -6.85 -3.41
C ASN A 38 9.85 -7.43 -2.03
N ASP A 39 10.85 -7.48 -1.15
CA ASP A 39 10.67 -7.93 0.23
C ASP A 39 9.70 -7.01 0.97
N LEU A 40 9.83 -5.70 0.76
CA LEU A 40 8.95 -4.71 1.37
C LEU A 40 7.51 -4.88 0.93
N VAL A 41 7.26 -5.01 -0.39
CA VAL A 41 5.92 -5.21 -0.93
C VAL A 41 5.29 -6.47 -0.35
N PHE A 42 6.06 -7.54 -0.19
CA PHE A 42 5.60 -8.79 0.40
C PHE A 42 5.12 -8.58 1.84
N LYS A 43 5.88 -7.82 2.62
CA LYS A 43 5.53 -7.51 4.01
C LYS A 43 4.30 -6.62 4.09
N ILE A 44 4.20 -5.62 3.21
CA ILE A 44 3.05 -4.71 3.17
C ILE A 44 1.77 -5.47 2.83
N THR A 45 1.85 -6.38 1.86
CA THR A 45 0.70 -7.17 1.42
C THR A 45 0.08 -7.97 2.57
N ARG A 46 0.91 -8.44 3.50
CA ARG A 46 0.43 -9.17 4.67
C ARG A 46 -0.30 -8.29 5.68
N GLU A 47 -0.01 -7.00 5.69
CA GLU A 47 -0.63 -6.06 6.63
C GLU A 47 -1.94 -5.48 6.12
N ILE A 48 -2.23 -5.63 4.82
CA ILE A 48 -3.49 -5.15 4.25
C ILE A 48 -4.62 -6.05 4.70
N PRO A 49 -5.70 -5.50 5.30
CA PRO A 49 -6.87 -6.31 5.69
C PRO A 49 -7.47 -7.06 4.52
N GLU A 50 -7.93 -8.29 4.74
CA GLU A 50 -8.50 -9.14 3.70
C GLU A 50 -9.67 -8.47 2.96
N GLU A 51 -10.48 -7.69 3.66
CA GLU A 51 -11.60 -6.98 3.05
C GLU A 51 -11.18 -6.02 1.95
N HIS A 52 -9.94 -5.53 1.98
CA HIS A 52 -9.38 -4.64 0.97
C HIS A 52 -8.57 -5.40 -0.07
N ALA A 53 -8.09 -6.60 0.26
CA ALA A 53 -7.28 -7.42 -0.63
C ALA A 53 -8.08 -8.02 -1.79
N THR A 54 -9.41 -8.03 -1.71
CA THR A 54 -10.29 -8.54 -2.76
C THR A 54 -10.34 -7.63 -3.99
N ASN A 55 -9.94 -6.37 -3.84
CA ASN A 55 -9.93 -5.39 -4.93
C ASN A 55 -8.53 -4.76 -5.05
N PRO A 56 -7.52 -5.52 -5.50
CA PRO A 56 -6.14 -5.03 -5.54
C PRO A 56 -5.95 -3.82 -6.45
N ASP A 57 -6.79 -3.65 -7.47
CA ASP A 57 -6.69 -2.50 -8.37
C ASP A 57 -7.01 -1.17 -7.68
N ASN A 58 -7.74 -1.22 -6.57
CA ASN A 58 -8.12 -0.04 -5.81
C ASN A 58 -7.15 0.26 -4.67
N VAL A 59 -6.17 -0.60 -4.46
CA VAL A 59 -5.16 -0.43 -3.40
C VAL A 59 -3.88 0.10 -4.02
N GLN A 60 -3.43 1.25 -3.54
CA GLN A 60 -2.18 1.86 -3.99
C GLN A 60 -1.15 1.80 -2.88
N ILE A 61 0.01 1.23 -3.19
CA ILE A 61 1.15 1.18 -2.28
C ILE A 61 2.15 2.22 -2.75
N ILE A 62 2.48 3.16 -1.86
CA ILE A 62 3.46 4.21 -2.13
C ILE A 62 4.73 3.85 -1.35
N ILE A 63 5.86 3.76 -2.06
CA ILE A 63 7.14 3.42 -1.46
C ILE A 63 8.14 4.54 -1.74
N ARG A 64 8.84 4.96 -0.71
CA ARG A 64 9.92 5.93 -0.82
C ARG A 64 11.20 5.31 -0.24
N ASN A 65 12.28 5.47 -0.98
CA ASN A 65 13.62 5.04 -0.59
C ASN A 65 14.33 6.20 0.13
N PHE A 66 15.04 5.88 1.19
CA PHE A 66 15.88 6.85 1.87
C PHE A 66 17.33 6.74 1.43
#